data_19bf23777380b0828f063b1f69da476d
#
_entry.id   19bf23777380b0828f063b1f69da476d
#
_cell.length_a   1.000
_cell.length_b   1.000
_cell.length_c   1.000
_cell.angle_alpha   90.00
_cell.angle_beta   90.00
_cell.angle_gamma   90.00
#
_symmetry.space_group_name_H-M   'P 1'
#
loop_
_entity.id
_entity.type
_entity.pdbx_description
1 polymer ?
#
loop_
_entity_poly.entity_id
_entity_poly.type
_entity_poly.pdbx_seq_one_letter_code
_entity_poly.pdbx_strand_id
1 'polypeptide(L)'
;MKHNSYFEGKVQSLAVSTPDGPATVGVIEPGKYSFGTDCEEHMRVVAGTLKARLPGGDWKSYGQGQFFVVPPKVKFEVEAAGDVAYLCHYKR
;
A
#
# COMPACT_ATOMS: atom_id res chain seq x y z
N MET A 1 12.51 -14.90 5.02
CA MET A 1 11.40 -13.92 4.88
C MET A 1 11.97 -12.67 4.23
N LYS A 2 11.29 -12.20 3.19
CA LYS A 2 11.77 -11.01 2.46
C LYS A 2 11.32 -9.73 3.12
N HIS A 3 12.26 -8.84 3.38
CA HIS A 3 12.03 -7.51 3.93
C HIS A 3 12.27 -6.46 2.85
N ASN A 4 11.33 -5.54 2.70
CA ASN A 4 11.44 -4.42 1.76
C ASN A 4 11.47 -3.11 2.52
N SER A 5 12.34 -2.20 2.09
CA SER A 5 12.46 -0.89 2.70
C SER A 5 12.53 0.17 1.61
N TYR A 6 11.72 1.21 1.73
CA TYR A 6 11.62 2.30 0.76
C TYR A 6 11.69 3.64 1.48
N PHE A 7 12.11 4.68 0.76
CA PHE A 7 12.13 6.06 1.27
C PHE A 7 12.89 6.17 2.59
N GLU A 8 14.12 5.62 2.60
CA GLU A 8 15.01 5.67 3.77
C GLU A 8 14.40 5.03 5.01
N GLY A 9 13.64 3.95 4.82
CA GLY A 9 13.04 3.19 5.92
C GLY A 9 11.70 3.71 6.40
N LYS A 10 11.15 4.75 5.77
CA LYS A 10 9.84 5.30 6.17
C LYS A 10 8.68 4.42 5.75
N VAL A 11 8.88 3.56 4.75
CA VAL A 11 7.92 2.53 4.36
C VAL A 11 8.65 1.20 4.38
N GLN A 12 8.18 0.27 5.18
CA GLN A 12 8.79 -1.06 5.29
C GLN A 12 7.73 -2.14 5.26
N SER A 13 8.04 -3.27 4.67
CA SER A 13 7.12 -4.39 4.59
C SER A 13 7.83 -5.71 4.64
N LEU A 14 7.09 -6.75 5.01
CA LEU A 14 7.54 -8.14 5.00
C LEU A 14 6.66 -8.93 4.05
N ALA A 15 7.28 -9.78 3.24
CA ALA A 15 6.56 -10.65 2.33
C ALA A 15 5.92 -11.80 3.10
N VAL A 16 4.71 -12.17 2.71
CA VAL A 16 3.97 -13.29 3.30
C VAL A 16 3.25 -14.04 2.19
N SER A 17 3.24 -15.38 2.27
CA SER A 17 2.42 -16.21 1.40
C SER A 17 1.11 -16.49 2.10
N THR A 18 0.00 -16.17 1.44
CA THR A 18 -1.34 -16.38 1.99
C THR A 18 -2.11 -17.37 1.14
N PRO A 19 -3.23 -17.95 1.64
CA PRO A 19 -4.10 -18.76 0.81
C PRO A 19 -4.60 -18.03 -0.45
N ASP A 20 -4.64 -16.70 -0.41
CA ASP A 20 -5.09 -15.87 -1.54
C ASP A 20 -3.92 -15.41 -2.43
N GLY A 21 -2.72 -15.94 -2.22
CA GLY A 21 -1.55 -15.62 -3.00
C GLY A 21 -0.52 -14.77 -2.26
N PRO A 22 0.51 -14.27 -2.99
CA PRO A 22 1.56 -13.48 -2.36
C PRO A 22 1.05 -12.12 -1.88
N ALA A 23 1.57 -11.68 -0.74
CA ALA A 23 1.19 -10.40 -0.14
C ALA A 23 2.37 -9.80 0.61
N THR A 24 2.23 -8.54 1.01
CA THR A 24 3.14 -7.90 1.95
C THR A 24 2.33 -7.26 3.08
N VAL A 25 2.90 -7.29 4.28
CA VAL A 25 2.38 -6.58 5.45
C VAL A 25 3.38 -5.49 5.77
N GLY A 26 2.91 -4.26 5.87
CA GLY A 26 3.83 -3.14 6.03
C GLY A 26 3.31 -2.01 6.89
N VAL A 27 4.23 -1.06 7.11
CA VAL A 27 3.95 0.17 7.86
C VAL A 27 4.45 1.35 7.04
N ILE A 28 3.63 2.40 6.98
CA ILE A 28 3.94 3.66 6.32
C ILE A 28 4.02 4.73 7.40
N GLU A 29 5.18 5.38 7.54
CA GLU A 29 5.33 6.53 8.44
C GLU A 29 4.71 7.79 7.81
N PRO A 30 4.44 8.84 8.62
CA PRO A 30 3.88 10.08 8.07
C PRO A 30 4.68 10.61 6.90
N GLY A 31 3.99 11.03 5.85
CA GLY A 31 4.59 11.57 4.65
C GLY A 31 3.76 11.31 3.42
N LYS A 32 4.30 11.71 2.28
CA LYS A 32 3.68 11.52 0.98
C LYS A 32 4.63 10.72 0.11
N TYR A 33 4.12 9.67 -0.52
CA TYR A 33 4.94 8.70 -1.25
C TYR A 33 4.31 8.35 -2.58
N SER A 34 5.17 7.97 -3.56
CA SER A 34 4.74 7.51 -4.86
C SER A 34 5.26 6.10 -5.10
N PHE A 35 4.42 5.22 -5.60
CA PHE A 35 4.76 3.83 -5.89
C PHE A 35 4.34 3.45 -7.30
N GLY A 36 5.08 2.52 -7.89
CA GLY A 36 4.71 1.90 -9.17
C GLY A 36 4.23 0.48 -8.98
N THR A 37 3.44 -0.01 -9.91
CA THR A 37 2.93 -1.39 -9.88
C THR A 37 3.39 -2.16 -11.10
N ASP A 38 3.70 -3.46 -10.90
CA ASP A 38 3.93 -4.41 -11.98
C ASP A 38 2.68 -5.22 -12.29
N CYS A 39 1.84 -5.41 -11.28
CA CYS A 39 0.59 -6.17 -11.36
C CYS A 39 -0.49 -5.42 -10.61
N GLU A 40 -1.72 -5.93 -10.71
CA GLU A 40 -2.82 -5.38 -9.91
C GLU A 40 -2.53 -5.61 -8.43
N GLU A 41 -2.76 -4.58 -7.61
CA GLU A 41 -2.53 -4.64 -6.17
C GLU A 41 -3.80 -4.30 -5.42
N HIS A 42 -4.10 -5.08 -4.37
CA HIS A 42 -5.22 -4.83 -3.47
C HIS A 42 -4.66 -4.35 -2.14
N MET A 43 -4.81 -3.07 -1.86
CA MET A 43 -4.30 -2.42 -0.65
C MET A 43 -5.40 -2.35 0.40
N ARG A 44 -5.19 -3.01 1.54
CA ARG A 44 -6.12 -2.95 2.67
C ARG A 44 -5.46 -2.22 3.83
N VAL A 45 -6.16 -1.24 4.40
CA VAL A 45 -5.69 -0.56 5.60
C VAL A 45 -6.03 -1.40 6.82
N VAL A 46 -5.02 -1.77 7.60
CA VAL A 46 -5.19 -2.57 8.82
C VAL A 46 -5.37 -1.66 10.02
N ALA A 47 -4.61 -0.56 10.08
CA ALA A 47 -4.69 0.42 11.16
C ALA A 47 -4.31 1.79 10.62
N GLY A 48 -4.91 2.83 11.18
CA GLY A 48 -4.68 4.20 10.74
C GLY A 48 -5.56 4.61 9.56
N THR A 49 -5.23 5.74 8.95
CA THR A 49 -5.95 6.25 7.78
C THR A 49 -4.94 6.60 6.70
N LEU A 50 -5.17 6.07 5.50
CA LEU A 50 -4.30 6.32 4.34
C LEU A 50 -5.10 7.06 3.27
N LYS A 51 -4.53 8.16 2.77
CA LYS A 51 -5.06 8.82 1.59
C LYS A 51 -4.34 8.24 0.37
N ALA A 52 -5.08 8.02 -0.70
CA ALA A 52 -4.51 7.51 -1.94
C ALA A 52 -5.11 8.25 -3.13
N ARG A 53 -4.28 8.45 -4.17
CA ARG A 53 -4.71 8.99 -5.44
C ARG A 53 -4.23 8.07 -6.54
N LEU A 54 -5.18 7.50 -7.27
CA LEU A 54 -4.91 6.65 -8.43
C LEU A 54 -4.83 7.51 -9.69
N PRO A 55 -4.23 7.00 -10.79
CA PRO A 55 -4.14 7.77 -12.02
C PRO A 55 -5.49 8.28 -12.49
N GLY A 56 -5.57 9.58 -12.78
CA GLY A 56 -6.79 10.21 -13.26
C GLY A 56 -7.87 10.43 -12.21
N GLY A 57 -7.60 10.11 -10.95
CA GLY A 57 -8.57 10.25 -9.87
C GLY A 57 -8.21 11.33 -8.86
N ASP A 58 -9.11 11.52 -7.92
CA ASP A 58 -8.93 12.44 -6.81
C ASP A 58 -8.39 11.71 -5.58
N TRP A 59 -7.86 12.47 -4.61
CA TRP A 59 -7.47 11.92 -3.32
C TRP A 59 -8.69 11.38 -2.59
N LYS A 60 -8.56 10.13 -2.09
CA LYS A 60 -9.59 9.49 -1.28
C LYS A 60 -8.97 8.98 0.00
N SER A 61 -9.73 9.00 1.10
CA SER A 61 -9.28 8.49 2.41
C SER A 61 -9.81 7.09 2.63
N TYR A 62 -8.94 6.22 3.15
CA TYR A 62 -9.27 4.84 3.49
C TYR A 62 -8.88 4.60 4.94
N GLY A 63 -9.84 4.21 5.75
CA GLY A 63 -9.63 3.89 7.16
C GLY A 63 -9.50 2.38 7.39
N GLN A 64 -9.41 2.01 8.65
CA GLN A 64 -9.24 0.62 9.06
C GLN A 64 -10.30 -0.29 8.42
N GLY A 65 -9.85 -1.36 7.79
CA GLY A 65 -10.72 -2.35 7.13
C GLY A 65 -11.11 -1.98 5.70
N GLN A 66 -10.88 -0.76 5.27
CA GLN A 66 -11.18 -0.35 3.89
C GLN A 66 -10.03 -0.71 2.95
N PHE A 67 -10.34 -0.84 1.67
CA PHE A 67 -9.32 -1.22 0.69
C PHE A 67 -9.54 -0.47 -0.64
N PHE A 68 -8.50 -0.48 -1.45
CA PHE A 68 -8.58 0.03 -2.83
C PHE A 68 -7.75 -0.87 -3.73
N VAL A 69 -8.08 -0.84 -5.03
CA VAL A 69 -7.42 -1.65 -6.05
C VAL A 69 -6.63 -0.74 -6.96
N VAL A 70 -5.34 -1.07 -7.15
CA VAL A 70 -4.45 -0.32 -8.03
C VAL A 70 -4.22 -1.15 -9.30
N PRO A 71 -4.46 -0.58 -10.50
CA PRO A 71 -4.22 -1.30 -11.76
C PRO A 71 -2.74 -1.64 -11.96
N PRO A 72 -2.43 -2.62 -12.83
CA PRO A 72 -1.04 -2.92 -13.17
C PRO A 72 -0.41 -1.80 -13.99
N LYS A 73 0.92 -1.66 -13.84
CA LYS A 73 1.78 -0.78 -14.65
C LYS A 73 1.38 0.69 -14.60
N VAL A 74 1.04 1.16 -13.40
CA VAL A 74 0.74 2.57 -13.15
C VAL A 74 1.54 3.07 -11.95
N LYS A 75 1.56 4.39 -11.78
CA LYS A 75 2.05 5.03 -10.57
C LYS A 75 0.85 5.55 -9.80
N PHE A 76 0.92 5.44 -8.47
CA PHE A 76 -0.10 6.00 -7.58
C PHE A 76 0.58 6.68 -6.40
N GLU A 77 -0.14 7.57 -5.75
CA GLU A 77 0.38 8.32 -4.61
C GLU A 77 -0.40 7.98 -3.36
N VAL A 78 0.30 7.99 -2.22
CA VAL A 78 -0.32 7.82 -0.91
C VAL A 78 0.17 8.91 0.02
N GLU A 79 -0.64 9.25 1.00
CA GLU A 79 -0.29 10.23 2.03
C GLU A 79 -0.79 9.75 3.38
N ALA A 80 0.10 9.77 4.37
CA ALA A 80 -0.20 9.37 5.73
C ALA A 80 0.09 10.53 6.68
N ALA A 81 -0.87 10.89 7.53
CA ALA A 81 -0.69 11.90 8.57
C ALA A 81 -0.14 11.30 9.85
N GLY A 82 -0.37 10.01 10.07
CA GLY A 82 0.18 9.21 11.15
C GLY A 82 0.62 7.87 10.60
N ASP A 83 1.12 6.98 11.45
CA ASP A 83 1.51 5.65 11.01
C ASP A 83 0.31 4.88 10.46
N VAL A 84 0.52 4.16 9.36
CA VAL A 84 -0.50 3.32 8.74
C VAL A 84 0.06 1.92 8.58
N ALA A 85 -0.70 0.93 9.04
CA ALA A 85 -0.38 -0.48 8.77
C ALA A 85 -1.28 -0.96 7.63
N TYR A 86 -0.72 -1.75 6.72
CA TYR A 86 -1.44 -2.20 5.54
C TYR A 86 -1.11 -3.66 5.18
N LEU A 87 -2.02 -4.25 4.42
CA LEU A 87 -1.84 -5.56 3.79
C LEU A 87 -2.05 -5.36 2.29
N CYS A 88 -1.04 -5.70 1.49
CA CYS A 88 -1.12 -5.58 0.03
C CYS A 88 -1.07 -6.96 -0.61
N HIS A 89 -2.11 -7.33 -1.35
CA HIS A 89 -2.14 -8.55 -2.16
C HIS A 89 -1.75 -8.23 -3.60
N TYR A 90 -0.91 -9.07 -4.17
CA TYR A 90 -0.45 -8.96 -5.57
C TYR A 90 -1.22 -9.96 -6.42
N LYS A 91 -2.04 -9.44 -7.35
CA LYS A 91 -2.90 -10.24 -8.21
C LYS A 91 -2.27 -10.35 -9.59
N ARG A 92 -1.53 -11.42 -9.80
CA ARG A 92 -0.81 -11.67 -11.05
C ARG A 92 -1.62 -12.55 -12.01
#